data_aa5b97d67fb2475ff5200e5348884791
#
_entry.id   aa5b97d67fb2475ff5200e5348884791
#
_cell.length_a   1.000
_cell.length_b   1.000
_cell.length_c   1.000
_cell.angle_alpha   90.00
_cell.angle_beta   90.00
_cell.angle_gamma   90.00
#
_symmetry.space_group_name_H-M   'P 1'
#
loop_
_entity.id
_entity.type
_entity.pdbx_description
1 polymer ?
#
loop_
_entity_poly.entity_id
_entity_poly.type
_entity_poly.pdbx_seq_one_letter_code
_entity_poly.pdbx_strand_id
1 'polypeptide(L)'
;MCIRDRTYIIGDVLSEVYGFARARRVIVMGFVASFLASLTFFIVQYLPPAPDYENQEAFAAVLGVVWRAVVASLAGYLAGQLLNSYVLVWIRRRWGTKHLWARLIGSTIVGEAADTILFCTILFYGQMTFGNFVNYTVTGYFYKVLLEVVLLPVTYPVIAAIRRSEGLAKDGVFGQ
;
A
#
# COMPACT_ATOMS: atom_id res chain seq x y z
N MET A 1 -4.40 -8.71 -3.55
CA MET A 1 -3.58 -8.36 -2.40
C MET A 1 -2.08 -8.41 -2.73
N CYS A 2 -1.52 -9.52 -3.19
CA CYS A 2 -0.06 -9.65 -3.46
C CYS A 2 0.58 -8.64 -4.42
N ILE A 3 -0.15 -8.09 -5.39
CA ILE A 3 0.39 -7.09 -6.34
C ILE A 3 0.59 -5.74 -5.66
N ARG A 4 -0.36 -5.32 -4.81
CA ARG A 4 -0.29 -4.07 -4.06
C ARG A 4 0.87 -4.07 -3.05
N ASP A 5 1.10 -5.20 -2.39
CA ASP A 5 2.16 -5.33 -1.38
C ASP A 5 3.56 -5.18 -2.00
N ARG A 6 3.74 -5.64 -3.25
CA ARG A 6 4.99 -5.40 -4.00
C ARG A 6 5.20 -3.92 -4.34
N THR A 7 4.13 -3.15 -4.45
CA THR A 7 4.19 -1.71 -4.75
C THR A 7 4.75 -0.91 -3.57
N TYR A 8 4.60 -1.38 -2.32
CA TYR A 8 5.21 -0.74 -1.15
C TYR A 8 6.74 -0.74 -1.26
N ILE A 9 7.34 -1.85 -1.67
CA ILE A 9 8.79 -1.96 -1.86
C ILE A 9 9.28 -0.94 -2.90
N ILE A 10 8.54 -0.78 -4.00
CA ILE A 10 8.85 0.24 -5.01
C ILE A 10 8.72 1.64 -4.41
N GLY A 11 7.69 1.88 -3.59
CA GLY A 11 7.51 3.14 -2.85
C GLY A 11 8.66 3.46 -1.91
N ASP A 12 9.15 2.46 -1.17
CA ASP A 12 10.28 2.59 -0.27
C ASP A 12 11.58 2.86 -1.03
N VAL A 13 11.83 2.13 -2.13
CA VAL A 13 12.97 2.39 -3.03
C VAL A 13 12.90 3.79 -3.60
N LEU A 14 11.74 4.23 -4.08
CA LEU A 14 11.56 5.59 -4.61
C LEU A 14 11.79 6.66 -3.53
N SER A 15 11.28 6.43 -2.33
CA SER A 15 11.45 7.37 -1.20
C SER A 15 12.90 7.49 -0.77
N GLU A 16 13.63 6.37 -0.74
CA GLU A 16 15.03 6.31 -0.36
C GLU A 16 15.98 6.86 -1.43
N VAL A 17 15.67 6.69 -2.71
CA VAL A 17 16.53 7.13 -3.82
C VAL A 17 16.22 8.59 -4.20
N TYR A 18 14.94 8.91 -4.39
CA TYR A 18 14.51 10.19 -4.96
C TYR A 18 13.92 11.17 -3.94
N GLY A 19 13.76 10.71 -2.70
CA GLY A 19 13.21 11.50 -1.60
C GLY A 19 11.68 11.50 -1.55
N PHE A 20 11.17 11.80 -0.35
CA PHE A 20 9.73 11.72 -0.02
C PHE A 20 8.84 12.57 -0.94
N ALA A 21 9.27 13.76 -1.35
CA ALA A 21 8.46 14.63 -2.18
C ALA A 21 8.18 14.06 -3.58
N ARG A 22 9.17 13.37 -4.19
CA ARG A 22 9.01 12.72 -5.50
C ARG A 22 8.21 11.43 -5.37
N ALA A 23 8.51 10.61 -4.36
CA ALA A 23 7.75 9.39 -4.06
C ALA A 23 6.26 9.69 -3.85
N ARG A 24 5.93 10.74 -3.08
CA ARG A 24 4.54 11.16 -2.86
C ARG A 24 3.82 11.53 -4.17
N ARG A 25 4.49 12.20 -5.10
CA ARG A 25 3.88 12.53 -6.42
C ARG A 25 3.54 11.27 -7.20
N VAL A 26 4.44 10.29 -7.26
CA VAL A 26 4.21 9.02 -7.95
C VAL A 26 3.04 8.26 -7.31
N ILE A 27 2.97 8.22 -5.99
CA ILE A 27 1.87 7.59 -5.25
C ILE A 27 0.54 8.29 -5.57
N VAL A 28 0.49 9.63 -5.52
CA VAL A 28 -0.72 10.40 -5.85
C VAL A 28 -1.14 10.16 -7.30
N MET A 29 -0.20 10.14 -8.24
CA MET A 29 -0.50 9.81 -9.65
C MET A 29 -1.08 8.40 -9.80
N GLY A 30 -0.55 7.40 -9.08
CA GLY A 30 -1.10 6.05 -9.04
C GLY A 30 -2.53 6.00 -8.50
N PHE A 31 -2.85 6.77 -7.46
CA PHE A 31 -4.21 6.90 -6.96
C PHE A 31 -5.15 7.59 -7.93
N VAL A 32 -4.71 8.67 -8.59
CA VAL A 32 -5.50 9.35 -9.62
C VAL A 32 -5.80 8.40 -10.78
N ALA A 33 -4.81 7.65 -11.27
CA ALA A 33 -5.01 6.65 -12.31
C ALA A 33 -5.99 5.55 -11.88
N SER A 34 -5.88 5.04 -10.66
CA SER A 34 -6.79 4.04 -10.09
C SER A 34 -8.22 4.59 -9.94
N PHE A 35 -8.35 5.84 -9.53
CA PHE A 35 -9.65 6.51 -9.45
C PHE A 35 -10.29 6.66 -10.82
N LEU A 36 -9.54 7.11 -11.84
CA LEU A 36 -10.03 7.24 -13.21
C LEU A 36 -10.45 5.88 -13.79
N ALA A 37 -9.66 4.84 -13.57
CA ALA A 37 -10.02 3.48 -13.98
C ALA A 37 -11.31 3.01 -13.29
N SER A 38 -11.45 3.23 -11.98
CA SER A 38 -12.64 2.89 -11.22
C SER A 38 -13.88 3.66 -11.72
N LEU A 39 -13.72 4.95 -12.02
CA LEU A 39 -14.78 5.78 -12.60
C LEU A 39 -15.21 5.27 -13.98
N THR A 40 -14.25 4.89 -14.83
CA THR A 40 -14.54 4.31 -16.14
C THR A 40 -15.33 3.00 -15.99
N PHE A 41 -14.93 2.10 -15.11
CA PHE A 41 -15.66 0.86 -14.85
C PHE A 41 -17.06 1.11 -14.31
N PHE A 42 -17.21 2.10 -13.43
CA PHE A 42 -18.51 2.51 -12.93
C PHE A 42 -19.43 3.01 -14.05
N ILE A 43 -18.94 3.90 -14.92
CA ILE A 43 -19.71 4.42 -16.06
C ILE A 43 -20.11 3.27 -16.99
N VAL A 44 -19.17 2.40 -17.38
CA VAL A 44 -19.43 1.29 -18.30
C VAL A 44 -20.46 0.31 -17.72
N GLN A 45 -20.46 0.09 -16.41
CA GLN A 45 -21.42 -0.80 -15.74
C GLN A 45 -22.88 -0.30 -15.86
N TYR A 46 -23.08 1.01 -15.94
CA TYR A 46 -24.43 1.63 -16.09
C TYR A 46 -24.85 1.84 -17.53
N LEU A 47 -23.98 1.58 -18.50
CA LEU A 47 -24.37 1.61 -19.92
C LEU A 47 -25.20 0.38 -20.27
N PRO A 48 -26.20 0.52 -21.17
CA PRO A 48 -26.97 -0.62 -21.62
C PRO A 48 -26.06 -1.63 -22.33
N PRO A 49 -26.16 -2.93 -22.00
CA PRO A 49 -25.36 -3.96 -22.65
C PRO A 49 -25.73 -4.09 -24.13
N ALA A 50 -24.77 -4.54 -24.95
CA ALA A 50 -25.07 -4.89 -26.34
C ALA A 50 -26.07 -6.07 -26.39
N PRO A 51 -26.94 -6.14 -27.42
CA PRO A 51 -27.98 -7.17 -27.52
C PRO A 51 -27.45 -8.61 -27.43
N ASP A 52 -26.22 -8.86 -27.86
CA ASP A 52 -25.59 -10.17 -27.91
C ASP A 52 -24.64 -10.43 -26.71
N TYR A 53 -24.64 -9.55 -25.69
CA TYR A 53 -23.73 -9.67 -24.54
C TYR A 53 -24.40 -10.39 -23.37
N GLU A 54 -24.13 -11.68 -23.24
CA GLU A 54 -24.73 -12.55 -22.21
C GLU A 54 -24.09 -12.44 -20.81
N ASN A 55 -22.90 -11.84 -20.68
CA ASN A 55 -22.11 -11.87 -19.44
C ASN A 55 -22.23 -10.61 -18.57
N GLN A 56 -23.30 -9.82 -18.72
CA GLN A 56 -23.48 -8.56 -17.98
C GLN A 56 -23.49 -8.76 -16.45
N GLU A 57 -24.09 -9.84 -15.95
CA GLU A 57 -24.13 -10.13 -14.51
C GLU A 57 -22.74 -10.43 -13.96
N ALA A 58 -21.94 -11.24 -14.66
CA ALA A 58 -20.57 -11.54 -14.29
C ALA A 58 -19.69 -10.29 -14.32
N PHE A 59 -19.87 -9.45 -15.34
CA PHE A 59 -19.19 -8.16 -15.47
C PHE A 59 -19.50 -7.24 -14.28
N ALA A 60 -20.78 -7.09 -13.93
CA ALA A 60 -21.23 -6.28 -12.81
C ALA A 60 -20.72 -6.83 -11.46
N ALA A 61 -20.72 -8.14 -11.28
CA ALA A 61 -20.22 -8.80 -10.06
C ALA A 61 -18.72 -8.54 -9.85
N VAL A 62 -17.91 -8.58 -10.90
CA VAL A 62 -16.46 -8.35 -10.82
C VAL A 62 -16.13 -6.87 -10.67
N LEU A 63 -16.71 -6.00 -11.49
CA LEU A 63 -16.37 -4.58 -11.52
C LEU A 63 -17.07 -3.78 -10.42
N GLY A 64 -18.21 -4.21 -9.93
CA GLY A 64 -18.94 -3.57 -8.85
C GLY A 64 -18.17 -3.47 -7.52
N VAL A 65 -17.14 -4.31 -7.34
CA VAL A 65 -16.28 -4.28 -6.14
C VAL A 65 -15.09 -3.32 -6.30
N VAL A 66 -14.74 -2.93 -7.53
CA VAL A 66 -13.50 -2.17 -7.81
C VAL A 66 -13.49 -0.81 -7.11
N TRP A 67 -14.59 -0.05 -7.16
CA TRP A 67 -14.66 1.25 -6.50
C TRP A 67 -14.48 1.15 -4.99
N ARG A 68 -15.05 0.11 -4.37
CA ARG A 68 -14.88 -0.20 -2.94
C ARG A 68 -13.43 -0.52 -2.60
N ALA A 69 -12.76 -1.30 -3.46
CA ALA A 69 -11.35 -1.63 -3.32
C ALA A 69 -10.45 -0.39 -3.43
N VAL A 70 -10.77 0.55 -4.33
CA VAL A 70 -10.03 1.83 -4.46
C VAL A 70 -10.20 2.69 -3.22
N VAL A 71 -11.42 2.87 -2.72
CA VAL A 71 -11.69 3.63 -1.48
C VAL A 71 -11.01 2.97 -0.28
N ALA A 72 -11.13 1.64 -0.15
CA ALA A 72 -10.48 0.88 0.92
C ALA A 72 -8.96 1.02 0.88
N SER A 73 -8.37 0.98 -0.32
CA SER A 73 -6.93 1.14 -0.51
C SER A 73 -6.45 2.53 -0.13
N LEU A 74 -7.20 3.57 -0.51
CA LEU A 74 -6.85 4.95 -0.17
C LEU A 74 -6.94 5.20 1.33
N ALA A 75 -8.03 4.79 1.97
CA ALA A 75 -8.24 4.94 3.40
C ALA A 75 -7.19 4.17 4.21
N GLY A 76 -6.95 2.89 3.86
CA GLY A 76 -5.94 2.05 4.50
C GLY A 76 -4.54 2.65 4.38
N TYR A 77 -4.15 3.05 3.15
CA TYR A 77 -2.86 3.68 2.90
C TYR A 77 -2.66 4.96 3.72
N LEU A 78 -3.62 5.88 3.70
CA LEU A 78 -3.51 7.14 4.45
C LEU A 78 -3.37 6.89 5.95
N ALA A 79 -4.19 6.03 6.52
CA ALA A 79 -4.12 5.70 7.94
C ALA A 79 -2.83 4.96 8.30
N GLY A 80 -2.41 4.00 7.47
CA GLY A 80 -1.16 3.27 7.63
C GLY A 80 0.05 4.20 7.63
N GLN A 81 0.13 5.13 6.67
CA GLN A 81 1.21 6.11 6.58
C GLN A 81 1.23 7.11 7.74
N LEU A 82 0.07 7.59 8.16
CA LEU A 82 -0.03 8.50 9.32
C LEU A 82 0.44 7.81 10.59
N LEU A 83 -0.04 6.58 10.86
CA LEU A 83 0.38 5.81 12.02
C LEU A 83 1.86 5.43 11.96
N ASN A 84 2.35 4.96 10.83
CA ASN A 84 3.76 4.67 10.63
C ASN A 84 4.64 5.88 10.96
N SER A 85 4.32 7.05 10.41
CA SER A 85 5.04 8.29 10.65
C SER A 85 4.96 8.71 12.13
N TYR A 86 3.78 8.60 12.74
CA TYR A 86 3.58 8.95 14.15
C TYR A 86 4.40 8.04 15.08
N VAL A 87 4.33 6.73 14.89
CA VAL A 87 5.07 5.73 15.68
C VAL A 87 6.58 5.91 15.50
N LEU A 88 7.04 6.15 14.28
CA LEU A 88 8.46 6.39 13.98
C LEU A 88 9.00 7.60 14.75
N VAL A 89 8.24 8.71 14.77
CA VAL A 89 8.62 9.92 15.53
C VAL A 89 8.54 9.65 17.03
N TRP A 90 7.52 8.93 17.49
CA TRP A 90 7.35 8.60 18.91
C TRP A 90 8.50 7.73 19.44
N ILE A 91 8.88 6.66 18.71
CA ILE A 91 10.01 5.79 19.07
C ILE A 91 11.32 6.58 19.05
N ARG A 92 11.51 7.47 18.04
CA ARG A 92 12.70 8.34 17.95
C ARG A 92 12.86 9.24 19.16
N ARG A 93 11.76 9.81 19.66
CA ARG A 93 11.78 10.66 20.88
C ARG A 93 12.13 9.87 22.14
N ARG A 94 11.74 8.60 22.23
CA ARG A 94 11.90 7.79 23.43
C ARG A 94 13.23 7.04 23.47
N TRP A 95 13.71 6.53 22.34
CA TRP A 95 14.92 5.68 22.28
C TRP A 95 16.10 6.33 21.54
N GLY A 96 15.97 7.56 21.09
CA GLY A 96 17.02 8.28 20.36
C GLY A 96 17.31 7.66 18.98
N THR A 97 18.58 7.85 18.54
CA THR A 97 19.00 7.43 17.18
C THR A 97 19.66 6.05 17.12
N LYS A 98 19.89 5.39 18.27
CA LYS A 98 20.77 4.21 18.38
C LYS A 98 20.21 2.92 17.75
N HIS A 99 18.88 2.77 17.58
CA HIS A 99 18.26 1.54 17.09
C HIS A 99 17.38 1.81 15.87
N LEU A 100 18.00 2.24 14.76
CA LEU A 100 17.30 2.59 13.52
C LEU A 100 16.42 1.43 12.99
N TRP A 101 16.95 0.20 12.98
CA TRP A 101 16.25 -0.98 12.50
C TRP A 101 14.96 -1.29 13.30
N ALA A 102 15.04 -1.23 14.64
CA ALA A 102 13.89 -1.48 15.50
C ALA A 102 12.81 -0.41 15.35
N ARG A 103 13.23 0.82 15.08
CA ARG A 103 12.32 1.95 14.81
C ARG A 103 11.60 1.79 13.48
N LEU A 104 12.31 1.42 12.43
CA LEU A 104 11.73 1.18 11.11
C LEU A 104 10.76 0.00 11.15
N ILE A 105 11.21 -1.17 11.62
CA ILE A 105 10.36 -2.36 11.70
C ILE A 105 9.15 -2.12 12.61
N GLY A 106 9.33 -1.51 13.78
CA GLY A 106 8.24 -1.25 14.72
C GLY A 106 7.18 -0.29 14.14
N SER A 107 7.59 0.76 13.43
CA SER A 107 6.65 1.69 12.81
C SER A 107 5.92 1.06 11.63
N THR A 108 6.60 0.24 10.82
CA THR A 108 6.00 -0.47 9.69
C THR A 108 4.96 -1.50 10.17
N ILE A 109 5.29 -2.30 11.19
CA ILE A 109 4.34 -3.28 11.75
C ILE A 109 3.02 -2.61 12.16
N VAL A 110 3.09 -1.45 12.83
CA VAL A 110 1.88 -0.71 13.25
C VAL A 110 1.16 -0.08 12.06
N GLY A 111 1.89 0.50 11.11
CA GLY A 111 1.33 1.08 9.90
C GLY A 111 0.60 0.05 9.04
N GLU A 112 1.23 -1.11 8.82
CA GLU A 112 0.65 -2.23 8.07
C GLU A 112 -0.57 -2.85 8.77
N ALA A 113 -0.57 -2.92 10.11
CA ALA A 113 -1.75 -3.36 10.86
C ALA A 113 -2.94 -2.43 10.60
N ALA A 114 -2.74 -1.12 10.70
CA ALA A 114 -3.79 -0.13 10.45
C ALA A 114 -4.29 -0.17 8.99
N ASP A 115 -3.38 -0.22 8.01
CA ASP A 115 -3.72 -0.36 6.59
C ASP A 115 -4.57 -1.61 6.36
N THR A 116 -4.13 -2.77 6.88
CA THR A 116 -4.80 -4.05 6.64
C THR A 116 -6.18 -4.09 7.29
N ILE A 117 -6.31 -3.63 8.54
CA ILE A 117 -7.59 -3.62 9.25
C ILE A 117 -8.59 -2.71 8.54
N LEU A 118 -8.20 -1.49 8.18
CA LEU A 118 -9.09 -0.56 7.49
C LEU A 118 -9.45 -1.05 6.10
N PHE A 119 -8.48 -1.52 5.34
CA PHE A 119 -8.71 -2.08 4.00
C PHE A 119 -9.70 -3.24 4.05
N CYS A 120 -9.47 -4.23 4.91
CA CYS A 120 -10.34 -5.39 5.02
C CYS A 120 -11.73 -4.99 5.52
N THR A 121 -11.82 -4.07 6.48
CA THR A 121 -13.11 -3.60 6.99
C THR A 121 -13.93 -2.92 5.90
N ILE A 122 -13.36 -1.99 5.14
CA ILE A 122 -14.10 -1.28 4.09
C ILE A 122 -14.45 -2.22 2.93
N LEU A 123 -13.52 -3.11 2.54
CA LEU A 123 -13.73 -3.99 1.39
C LEU A 123 -14.75 -5.10 1.67
N PHE A 124 -14.64 -5.76 2.83
CA PHE A 124 -15.39 -6.99 3.14
C PHE A 124 -16.53 -6.80 4.14
N TYR A 125 -16.76 -5.58 4.63
CA TYR A 125 -17.86 -5.33 5.56
C TYR A 125 -19.20 -5.76 4.96
N GLY A 126 -19.89 -6.68 5.67
CA GLY A 126 -21.20 -7.21 5.24
C GLY A 126 -21.14 -8.26 4.14
N GLN A 127 -19.95 -8.67 3.66
CA GLN A 127 -19.81 -9.64 2.57
C GLN A 127 -19.39 -11.04 3.02
N MET A 128 -18.88 -11.17 4.25
CA MET A 128 -18.46 -12.48 4.78
C MET A 128 -18.76 -12.60 6.25
N THR A 129 -18.77 -13.85 6.75
CA THR A 129 -18.92 -14.16 8.17
C THR A 129 -17.76 -13.58 8.98
N PHE A 130 -18.04 -13.11 10.20
CA PHE A 130 -17.04 -12.50 11.07
C PHE A 130 -15.81 -13.39 11.29
N GLY A 131 -15.97 -14.69 11.43
CA GLY A 131 -14.83 -15.64 11.56
C GLY A 131 -13.92 -15.65 10.33
N ASN A 132 -14.50 -15.66 9.14
CA ASN A 132 -13.74 -15.60 7.88
C ASN A 132 -13.06 -14.23 7.71
N PHE A 133 -13.72 -13.14 8.10
CA PHE A 133 -13.16 -11.79 8.10
C PHE A 133 -11.91 -11.70 8.98
N VAL A 134 -11.98 -12.17 10.22
CA VAL A 134 -10.84 -12.16 11.15
C VAL A 134 -9.70 -13.02 10.61
N ASN A 135 -9.99 -14.25 10.17
CA ASN A 135 -8.97 -15.14 9.61
C ASN A 135 -8.27 -14.51 8.39
N TYR A 136 -9.04 -13.92 7.45
CA TYR A 136 -8.51 -13.26 6.27
C TYR A 136 -7.63 -12.06 6.62
N THR A 137 -8.08 -11.23 7.58
CA THR A 137 -7.35 -10.03 8.02
C THR A 137 -6.04 -10.41 8.71
N VAL A 138 -6.08 -11.37 9.63
CA VAL A 138 -4.91 -11.84 10.38
C VAL A 138 -3.91 -12.52 9.44
N THR A 139 -4.36 -13.46 8.62
CA THR A 139 -3.50 -14.16 7.66
C THR A 139 -2.89 -13.18 6.65
N GLY A 140 -3.69 -12.24 6.13
CA GLY A 140 -3.22 -11.20 5.22
C GLY A 140 -2.16 -10.29 5.85
N TYR A 141 -2.34 -9.90 7.09
CA TYR A 141 -1.36 -9.10 7.84
C TYR A 141 -0.05 -9.85 8.04
N PHE A 142 -0.09 -11.08 8.56
CA PHE A 142 1.13 -11.88 8.76
C PHE A 142 1.86 -12.15 7.45
N TYR A 143 1.13 -12.42 6.37
CA TYR A 143 1.71 -12.62 5.05
C TYR A 143 2.46 -11.38 4.55
N LYS A 144 1.88 -10.18 4.73
CA LYS A 144 2.50 -8.91 4.36
C LYS A 144 3.80 -8.65 5.13
N VAL A 145 3.74 -8.76 6.47
CA VAL A 145 4.91 -8.57 7.33
C VAL A 145 6.01 -9.58 7.01
N LEU A 146 5.65 -10.86 6.80
CA LEU A 146 6.61 -11.88 6.41
C LEU A 146 7.28 -11.55 5.07
N LEU A 147 6.49 -11.15 4.07
CA LEU A 147 6.99 -10.82 2.75
C LEU A 147 7.92 -9.60 2.79
N GLU A 148 7.61 -8.60 3.59
CA GLU A 148 8.46 -7.42 3.80
C GLU A 148 9.80 -7.80 4.43
N VAL A 149 9.78 -8.60 5.50
CA VAL A 149 11.00 -9.08 6.16
C VAL A 149 11.87 -9.92 5.22
N VAL A 150 11.26 -10.82 4.43
CA VAL A 150 11.97 -11.66 3.46
C VAL A 150 12.58 -10.84 2.31
N LEU A 151 11.93 -9.74 1.92
CA LEU A 151 12.38 -8.89 0.82
C LEU A 151 13.37 -7.79 1.25
N LEU A 152 13.50 -7.49 2.54
CA LEU A 152 14.50 -6.54 3.05
C LEU A 152 15.92 -6.79 2.50
N PRO A 153 16.49 -8.02 2.54
CA PRO A 153 17.82 -8.28 2.02
C PRO A 153 17.95 -8.05 0.51
N VAL A 154 16.86 -8.09 -0.24
CA VAL A 154 16.82 -7.78 -1.68
C VAL A 154 16.69 -6.27 -1.91
N THR A 155 15.92 -5.59 -1.08
CA THR A 155 15.67 -4.14 -1.19
C THR A 155 16.95 -3.31 -1.00
N TYR A 156 17.81 -3.68 -0.03
CA TYR A 156 19.06 -2.97 0.22
C TYR A 156 20.02 -2.93 -0.98
N PRO A 157 20.39 -4.06 -1.62
CA PRO A 157 21.27 -4.04 -2.79
C PRO A 157 20.64 -3.33 -4.00
N VAL A 158 19.31 -3.39 -4.16
CA VAL A 158 18.60 -2.68 -5.24
C VAL A 158 18.73 -1.17 -5.03
N ILE A 159 18.47 -0.66 -3.82
CA ILE A 159 18.66 0.76 -3.49
C ILE A 159 20.11 1.18 -3.75
N ALA A 160 21.08 0.38 -3.30
CA ALA A 160 22.49 0.68 -3.49
C ALA A 160 22.90 0.69 -4.98
N ALA A 161 22.37 -0.22 -5.80
CA ALA A 161 22.61 -0.26 -7.23
C ALA A 161 22.03 0.96 -7.96
N ILE A 162 20.78 1.34 -7.65
CA ILE A 162 20.14 2.51 -8.26
C ILE A 162 20.88 3.80 -7.85
N ARG A 163 21.25 3.96 -6.58
CA ARG A 163 22.04 5.12 -6.14
C ARG A 163 23.37 5.24 -6.88
N ARG A 164 24.04 4.11 -7.15
CA ARG A 164 25.28 4.11 -7.92
C ARG A 164 25.06 4.51 -9.38
N SER A 165 24.01 4.02 -10.02
CA SER A 165 23.71 4.33 -11.42
C SER A 165 23.29 5.79 -11.62
N GLU A 166 22.63 6.39 -10.63
CA GLU A 166 22.18 7.77 -10.65
C GLU A 166 23.26 8.77 -10.14
N GLY A 167 24.45 8.28 -9.76
CA GLY A 167 25.54 9.14 -9.25
C GLY A 167 25.21 9.84 -7.93
N LEU A 168 24.23 9.35 -7.17
CA LEU A 168 23.80 9.94 -5.90
C LEU A 168 24.77 9.54 -4.79
N ALA A 169 25.41 10.52 -4.15
CA ALA A 169 26.35 10.29 -3.05
C ALA A 169 25.70 9.58 -1.87
N LYS A 170 26.51 8.81 -1.10
CA LYS A 170 26.06 7.99 0.04
C LYS A 170 25.37 8.78 1.17
N ASP A 171 25.51 10.09 1.22
CA ASP A 171 25.18 10.93 2.39
C ASP A 171 24.12 12.01 2.15
N GLY A 172 23.35 11.95 1.08
CA GLY A 172 22.62 13.11 0.60
C GLY A 172 21.11 13.10 0.51
N VAL A 173 20.31 12.55 1.43
CA VAL A 173 18.85 12.84 1.40
C VAL A 173 18.17 12.89 2.80
N PHE A 174 18.91 13.11 3.86
CA PHE A 174 18.30 13.46 5.15
C PHE A 174 18.54 14.91 5.57
N GLY A 175 18.57 15.82 4.60
CA GLY A 175 18.72 17.26 4.82
C GLY A 175 17.78 18.04 3.91
N GLN A 176 16.53 18.17 4.28
CA GLN A 176 15.61 19.33 4.19
C GLN A 176 14.17 18.86 4.28
#